data_e7af9f3433bb4a190e59977b9ed688c3
#
_entry.id   e7af9f3433bb4a190e59977b9ed688c3
#
_cell.length_a   1.000
_cell.length_b   1.000
_cell.length_c   1.000
_cell.angle_alpha   90.00
_cell.angle_beta   90.00
_cell.angle_gamma   90.00
#
_symmetry.space_group_name_H-M   'P 1'
#
loop_
_entity.id
_entity.type
_entity.pdbx_description
1 polymer ?
#
loop_
_entity_poly.entity_id
_entity_poly.type
_entity_poly.pdbx_seq_one_letter_code
_entity_poly.pdbx_strand_id
1 'polypeptide(L)'
;MKKFLTLLLAAAMTLSLAACGSKTDDNSGNNSQPASALELLNAVWANYSDDDKFPAAGGDFDEANMTEDAPGNFSVEDGDALDYSLSFPAADAGKLSDAASLTHMMNANSFTCGVFHVKNSADVSVVTDALRQNVQNTQWMCGFPDKLVVLTYGEYVVALFGADDLVDDFVNTMTATYTGVQTACDEPIQ
;
A
#
# COMPACT_ATOMS: atom_id res chain seq x y z
N MET A 1 17.15 71.40 -29.95
CA MET A 1 15.72 71.69 -30.16
C MET A 1 14.91 70.40 -30.03
N LYS A 2 13.96 70.43 -29.14
CA LYS A 2 12.75 69.62 -29.10
C LYS A 2 12.94 68.13 -28.81
N LYS A 3 12.58 67.68 -27.67
CA LYS A 3 11.33 67.48 -26.93
C LYS A 3 10.98 66.00 -26.86
N PHE A 4 10.95 65.52 -25.63
CA PHE A 4 9.91 64.75 -24.96
C PHE A 4 9.43 63.43 -25.64
N LEU A 5 9.38 62.32 -24.97
CA LEU A 5 8.26 62.01 -24.07
C LEU A 5 8.54 60.74 -23.27
N THR A 6 8.46 60.89 -21.99
CA THR A 6 8.34 59.83 -20.99
C THR A 6 7.04 59.07 -21.15
N LEU A 7 7.04 57.75 -21.12
CA LEU A 7 5.81 56.99 -20.78
C LEU A 7 6.16 55.91 -19.79
N LEU A 8 5.80 56.16 -18.52
CA LEU A 8 5.67 55.20 -17.47
C LEU A 8 4.52 54.25 -17.80
N LEU A 9 4.73 52.96 -17.80
CA LEU A 9 3.67 51.97 -17.74
C LEU A 9 3.84 51.13 -16.47
N ALA A 10 3.07 51.51 -15.46
CA ALA A 10 2.92 50.70 -14.24
C ALA A 10 2.03 49.49 -14.56
N ALA A 11 2.56 48.29 -14.54
CA ALA A 11 1.77 47.08 -14.57
C ALA A 11 1.44 46.65 -13.15
N ALA A 12 0.21 46.81 -12.74
CA ALA A 12 -0.34 46.33 -11.50
C ALA A 12 -0.44 44.80 -11.54
N MET A 13 0.25 44.15 -10.62
CA MET A 13 0.08 42.71 -10.36
C MET A 13 -1.16 42.54 -9.49
N THR A 14 -2.25 42.08 -10.08
CA THR A 14 -3.41 41.60 -9.32
C THR A 14 -3.18 40.16 -8.90
N LEU A 15 -2.94 39.94 -7.60
CA LEU A 15 -3.05 38.61 -6.97
C LEU A 15 -4.55 38.25 -6.91
N SER A 16 -4.98 37.32 -7.74
CA SER A 16 -6.26 36.66 -7.59
C SER A 16 -6.08 35.39 -6.76
N LEU A 17 -6.39 35.47 -5.45
CA LEU A 17 -6.72 34.29 -4.66
C LEU A 17 -8.09 33.77 -5.10
N ALA A 18 -8.11 32.74 -5.91
CA ALA A 18 -9.32 31.97 -6.15
C ALA A 18 -9.32 30.78 -5.19
N ALA A 19 -9.97 30.98 -4.03
CA ALA A 19 -10.42 29.87 -3.21
C ALA A 19 -11.71 29.35 -3.86
N CYS A 20 -11.62 28.26 -4.63
CA CYS A 20 -12.77 27.47 -5.05
C CYS A 20 -12.67 26.10 -4.40
N GLY A 21 -13.44 25.92 -3.33
CA GLY A 21 -13.85 24.62 -2.89
C GLY A 21 -14.84 24.06 -3.92
N SER A 22 -14.41 23.11 -4.71
CA SER A 22 -15.30 22.25 -5.49
C SER A 22 -14.98 20.82 -5.08
N LYS A 23 -15.95 20.18 -4.45
CA LYS A 23 -16.01 18.73 -4.45
C LYS A 23 -16.21 18.31 -5.90
N THR A 24 -15.19 17.84 -6.53
CA THR A 24 -15.28 17.06 -7.76
C THR A 24 -15.09 15.60 -7.32
N ASP A 25 -16.13 14.81 -7.54
CA ASP A 25 -16.03 13.36 -7.63
C ASP A 25 -15.15 13.04 -8.86
N ASP A 26 -13.85 13.02 -8.67
CA ASP A 26 -12.89 12.48 -9.64
C ASP A 26 -12.58 11.04 -9.25
N ASN A 27 -13.33 10.13 -9.85
CA ASN A 27 -12.95 8.74 -10.00
C ASN A 27 -11.83 8.64 -11.07
N SER A 28 -10.72 9.31 -10.79
CA SER A 28 -9.45 9.22 -11.54
C SER A 28 -8.50 8.41 -10.69
N GLY A 29 -8.17 7.21 -11.13
CA GLY A 29 -7.16 6.38 -10.49
C GLY A 29 -5.95 7.23 -10.10
N ASN A 30 -5.48 7.09 -8.87
CA ASN A 30 -4.39 7.89 -8.32
C ASN A 30 -3.10 7.59 -9.08
N ASN A 31 -2.66 8.52 -9.93
CA ASN A 31 -1.43 8.39 -10.73
C ASN A 31 -0.18 8.91 -9.99
N SER A 32 -0.32 9.45 -8.79
CA SER A 32 0.81 9.83 -7.96
C SER A 32 1.25 8.63 -7.13
N GLN A 33 2.53 8.30 -7.17
CA GLN A 33 3.09 7.26 -6.32
C GLN A 33 2.90 7.67 -4.84
N PRO A 34 2.37 6.78 -3.97
CA PRO A 34 2.21 7.09 -2.56
C PRO A 34 3.57 7.35 -1.90
N ALA A 35 3.59 8.13 -0.84
CA ALA A 35 4.83 8.47 -0.15
C ALA A 35 5.29 7.36 0.84
N SER A 36 4.40 6.44 1.21
CA SER A 36 4.69 5.33 2.12
C SER A 36 3.78 4.13 1.88
N ALA A 37 4.19 2.96 2.40
CA ALA A 37 3.39 1.74 2.39
C ALA A 37 2.03 1.95 3.08
N LEU A 38 2.01 2.69 4.20
CA LEU A 38 0.77 3.00 4.91
C LEU A 38 -0.16 3.89 4.09
N GLU A 39 0.37 4.89 3.38
CA GLU A 39 -0.45 5.75 2.50
C GLU A 39 -1.09 4.93 1.38
N LEU A 40 -0.32 4.03 0.74
CA LEU A 40 -0.83 3.12 -0.28
C LEU A 40 -1.99 2.29 0.29
N LEU A 41 -1.76 1.63 1.41
CA LEU A 41 -2.73 0.71 1.99
C LEU A 41 -3.99 1.41 2.50
N ASN A 42 -3.84 2.61 3.10
CA ASN A 42 -4.97 3.44 3.51
C ASN A 42 -5.83 3.89 2.34
N ALA A 43 -5.24 4.24 1.19
CA ALA A 43 -6.00 4.63 0.01
C ALA A 43 -6.82 3.46 -0.56
N VAL A 44 -6.26 2.24 -0.54
CA VAL A 44 -7.00 1.03 -0.93
C VAL A 44 -8.14 0.75 0.05
N TRP A 45 -7.86 0.76 1.37
CA TRP A 45 -8.87 0.50 2.40
C TRP A 45 -10.01 1.53 2.42
N ALA A 46 -9.71 2.78 2.11
CA ALA A 46 -10.72 3.84 2.00
C ALA A 46 -11.67 3.64 0.81
N ASN A 47 -11.26 2.89 -0.22
CA ASN A 47 -12.08 2.59 -1.39
C ASN A 47 -12.89 1.29 -1.27
N TYR A 48 -12.74 0.56 -0.17
CA TYR A 48 -13.66 -0.55 0.14
C TYR A 48 -15.06 -0.01 0.37
N SER A 49 -16.08 -0.71 -0.14
CA SER A 49 -17.45 -0.44 0.27
C SER A 49 -17.66 -0.83 1.74
N ASP A 50 -18.60 -0.20 2.42
CA ASP A 50 -18.88 -0.52 3.83
C ASP A 50 -19.39 -1.97 4.00
N ASP A 51 -19.98 -2.56 2.96
CA ASP A 51 -20.49 -3.93 2.97
C ASP A 51 -19.38 -4.98 2.77
N ASP A 52 -18.24 -4.60 2.15
CA ASP A 52 -17.11 -5.49 1.88
C ASP A 52 -16.01 -5.42 2.97
N LYS A 53 -16.11 -4.44 3.87
CA LYS A 53 -15.17 -4.34 4.99
C LYS A 53 -15.36 -5.46 6.00
N PHE A 54 -14.27 -6.07 6.37
CA PHE A 54 -14.20 -7.08 7.43
C PHE A 54 -13.59 -6.48 8.71
N PRO A 55 -13.79 -7.12 9.89
CA PRO A 55 -13.10 -6.73 11.12
C PRO A 55 -11.57 -6.82 10.92
N ALA A 56 -10.91 -5.69 10.88
CA ALA A 56 -9.50 -5.59 10.52
C ALA A 56 -8.65 -5.05 11.67
N ALA A 57 -7.37 -5.40 11.66
CA ALA A 57 -6.34 -4.80 12.48
C ALA A 57 -5.11 -4.53 11.61
N GLY A 58 -4.41 -3.45 11.90
CA GLY A 58 -3.16 -3.10 11.22
C GLY A 58 -2.03 -2.83 12.21
N GLY A 59 -0.81 -2.78 11.69
CA GLY A 59 0.38 -2.49 12.47
C GLY A 59 1.14 -3.75 12.91
N ASP A 60 2.15 -3.52 13.73
CA ASP A 60 2.94 -4.54 14.40
C ASP A 60 2.51 -4.71 15.87
N PHE A 61 3.36 -5.36 16.69
CA PHE A 61 3.07 -5.57 18.12
C PHE A 61 3.35 -4.34 19.01
N ASP A 62 3.84 -3.24 18.47
CA ASP A 62 3.99 -1.98 19.21
C ASP A 62 2.64 -1.27 19.30
N GLU A 63 2.19 -0.96 20.51
CA GLU A 63 0.92 -0.24 20.72
C GLU A 63 0.83 1.09 19.94
N ALA A 64 1.97 1.71 19.62
CA ALA A 64 2.01 2.93 18.84
C ALA A 64 1.66 2.72 17.35
N ASN A 65 1.85 1.49 16.84
CA ASN A 65 1.59 1.12 15.44
C ASN A 65 0.27 0.36 15.26
N MET A 66 -0.28 -0.20 16.34
CA MET A 66 -1.54 -0.96 16.31
C MET A 66 -2.72 -0.06 15.96
N THR A 67 -3.56 -0.52 15.05
CA THR A 67 -4.80 0.14 14.65
C THR A 67 -5.95 -0.86 14.66
N GLU A 68 -7.15 -0.39 14.99
CA GLU A 68 -8.40 -1.14 14.86
C GLU A 68 -9.15 -0.67 13.63
N ASP A 69 -9.74 -1.61 12.90
CA ASP A 69 -10.53 -1.38 11.67
C ASP A 69 -9.81 -0.55 10.58
N ALA A 70 -8.48 -0.55 10.59
CA ALA A 70 -7.67 0.22 9.66
C ALA A 70 -6.27 -0.40 9.44
N PRO A 71 -5.59 -0.07 8.32
CA PRO A 71 -4.17 -0.35 8.14
C PRO A 71 -3.29 0.33 9.19
N GLY A 72 -2.15 -0.28 9.52
CA GLY A 72 -1.17 0.28 10.44
C GLY A 72 0.27 0.16 9.93
N ASN A 73 1.16 1.00 10.46
CA ASN A 73 2.59 0.90 10.18
C ASN A 73 3.14 -0.41 10.73
N PHE A 74 4.08 -1.01 10.00
CA PHE A 74 4.83 -2.17 10.46
C PHE A 74 6.32 -1.83 10.49
N SER A 75 6.97 -2.06 11.63
CA SER A 75 8.41 -1.80 11.78
C SER A 75 9.23 -2.70 10.87
N VAL A 76 10.19 -2.12 10.16
CA VAL A 76 11.15 -2.88 9.32
C VAL A 76 12.45 -3.18 10.04
N GLU A 77 12.57 -2.77 11.32
CA GLU A 77 13.78 -2.98 12.12
C GLU A 77 13.84 -4.40 12.70
N ASP A 78 12.69 -5.05 12.89
CA ASP A 78 12.58 -6.42 13.40
C ASP A 78 12.19 -7.38 12.28
N GLY A 79 13.21 -8.02 11.68
CA GLY A 79 13.01 -8.99 10.61
C GLY A 79 12.25 -10.24 11.06
N ASP A 80 12.41 -10.66 12.32
CA ASP A 80 11.70 -11.84 12.85
C ASP A 80 10.20 -11.54 13.01
N ALA A 81 9.85 -10.30 13.40
CA ALA A 81 8.45 -9.87 13.46
C ALA A 81 7.82 -9.79 12.07
N LEU A 82 8.56 -9.29 11.06
CA LEU A 82 8.12 -9.26 9.66
C LEU A 82 7.85 -10.67 9.12
N ASP A 83 8.74 -11.62 9.40
CA ASP A 83 8.59 -13.00 8.98
C ASP A 83 7.41 -13.67 9.66
N TYR A 84 7.31 -13.53 10.97
CA TYR A 84 6.25 -14.14 11.76
C TYR A 84 4.85 -13.63 11.40
N SER A 85 4.70 -12.32 11.20
CA SER A 85 3.38 -11.69 11.00
C SER A 85 2.97 -11.57 9.55
N LEU A 86 3.92 -11.30 8.65
CA LEU A 86 3.65 -10.98 7.25
C LEU A 86 4.29 -11.97 6.28
N SER A 87 4.91 -13.03 6.79
CA SER A 87 5.70 -13.99 6.01
C SER A 87 6.75 -13.30 5.11
N PHE A 88 7.26 -12.14 5.56
CA PHE A 88 8.34 -11.45 4.86
C PHE A 88 9.70 -12.01 5.32
N PRO A 89 10.57 -12.44 4.40
CA PRO A 89 11.84 -13.05 4.79
C PRO A 89 12.71 -12.12 5.64
N ALA A 90 13.02 -12.50 6.88
CA ALA A 90 13.81 -11.71 7.81
C ALA A 90 15.15 -11.22 7.23
N ALA A 91 15.80 -12.06 6.40
CA ALA A 91 17.06 -11.73 5.75
C ALA A 91 16.99 -10.55 4.76
N ASP A 92 15.79 -10.24 4.26
CA ASP A 92 15.55 -9.19 3.27
C ASP A 92 15.00 -7.89 3.90
N ALA A 93 14.75 -7.84 5.21
CA ALA A 93 14.24 -6.67 5.92
C ALA A 93 15.07 -5.40 5.66
N GLY A 94 16.39 -5.54 5.55
CA GLY A 94 17.29 -4.43 5.23
C GLY A 94 17.07 -3.75 3.88
N LYS A 95 16.30 -4.38 2.96
CA LYS A 95 15.93 -3.83 1.65
C LYS A 95 14.72 -2.88 1.73
N LEU A 96 14.00 -2.86 2.86
CA LEU A 96 12.79 -2.07 3.04
C LEU A 96 13.08 -0.70 3.62
N SER A 97 12.41 0.34 3.12
CA SER A 97 12.37 1.67 3.71
C SER A 97 11.26 1.80 4.75
N ASP A 98 10.11 1.23 4.47
CA ASP A 98 8.95 1.16 5.36
C ASP A 98 8.03 -0.01 4.97
N ALA A 99 7.11 -0.36 5.86
CA ALA A 99 6.09 -1.36 5.64
C ALA A 99 4.78 -1.00 6.35
N ALA A 100 3.69 -1.61 5.90
CA ALA A 100 2.38 -1.50 6.51
C ALA A 100 1.64 -2.84 6.43
N SER A 101 0.68 -3.05 7.31
CA SER A 101 -0.12 -4.26 7.36
C SER A 101 -1.60 -4.00 7.51
N LEU A 102 -2.40 -4.95 7.04
CA LEU A 102 -3.82 -5.10 7.31
C LEU A 102 -4.13 -6.59 7.42
N THR A 103 -4.70 -7.02 8.54
CA THR A 103 -5.02 -8.42 8.80
C THR A 103 -6.45 -8.57 9.29
N HIS A 104 -7.04 -9.73 9.04
CA HIS A 104 -8.35 -10.05 9.62
C HIS A 104 -8.20 -10.27 11.14
N MET A 105 -8.87 -9.45 11.94
CA MET A 105 -8.73 -9.40 13.41
C MET A 105 -9.00 -10.75 14.10
N MET A 106 -9.95 -11.54 13.57
CA MET A 106 -10.33 -12.82 14.19
C MET A 106 -9.41 -13.97 13.79
N ASN A 107 -8.84 -13.94 12.59
CA ASN A 107 -7.93 -14.97 12.10
C ASN A 107 -7.07 -14.44 10.95
N ALA A 108 -5.80 -14.23 11.19
CA ALA A 108 -4.84 -13.73 10.19
C ALA A 108 -4.75 -14.64 8.95
N ASN A 109 -4.98 -15.97 9.10
CA ASN A 109 -4.98 -16.87 7.95
C ASN A 109 -6.21 -16.68 7.03
N SER A 110 -7.28 -15.98 7.49
CA SER A 110 -8.38 -15.60 6.62
C SER A 110 -8.04 -14.43 5.72
N PHE A 111 -7.19 -13.50 6.17
CA PHE A 111 -6.65 -12.43 5.35
C PHE A 111 -5.45 -11.77 6.04
N THR A 112 -4.35 -11.70 5.33
CA THR A 112 -3.19 -10.88 5.68
C THR A 112 -2.70 -10.16 4.43
N CYS A 113 -2.51 -8.86 4.57
CA CYS A 113 -1.88 -8.00 3.59
C CYS A 113 -0.66 -7.33 4.20
N GLY A 114 0.51 -7.54 3.57
CA GLY A 114 1.73 -6.78 3.83
C GLY A 114 2.06 -5.89 2.64
N VAL A 115 2.26 -4.60 2.87
CA VAL A 115 2.79 -3.66 1.88
C VAL A 115 4.22 -3.30 2.25
N PHE A 116 5.13 -3.49 1.32
CA PHE A 116 6.57 -3.33 1.53
C PHE A 116 7.13 -2.31 0.54
N HIS A 117 7.68 -1.21 1.02
CA HIS A 117 8.35 -0.19 0.22
C HIS A 117 9.83 -0.54 0.12
N VAL A 118 10.27 -0.94 -1.05
CA VAL A 118 11.63 -1.39 -1.33
C VAL A 118 12.52 -0.17 -1.60
N LYS A 119 13.69 -0.09 -0.94
CA LYS A 119 14.65 1.02 -1.09
C LYS A 119 15.18 1.20 -2.50
N ASN A 120 15.20 0.13 -3.28
CA ASN A 120 15.83 0.10 -4.59
C ASN A 120 14.93 -0.68 -5.54
N SER A 121 14.48 -0.06 -6.61
CA SER A 121 13.61 -0.69 -7.61
C SER A 121 14.21 -1.97 -8.22
N ALA A 122 15.55 -2.10 -8.26
CA ALA A 122 16.21 -3.31 -8.71
C ALA A 122 15.98 -4.53 -7.79
N ASP A 123 15.62 -4.30 -6.52
CA ASP A 123 15.36 -5.37 -5.55
C ASP A 123 13.89 -5.83 -5.55
N VAL A 124 12.98 -5.17 -6.26
CA VAL A 124 11.54 -5.50 -6.27
C VAL A 124 11.30 -6.95 -6.67
N SER A 125 11.93 -7.41 -7.76
CA SER A 125 11.77 -8.80 -8.21
C SER A 125 12.35 -9.81 -7.21
N VAL A 126 13.48 -9.48 -6.59
CA VAL A 126 14.13 -10.34 -5.58
C VAL A 126 13.23 -10.47 -4.34
N VAL A 127 12.67 -9.35 -3.87
CA VAL A 127 11.74 -9.33 -2.73
C VAL A 127 10.46 -10.10 -3.06
N THR A 128 9.91 -9.92 -4.26
CA THR A 128 8.72 -10.65 -4.73
C THR A 128 8.92 -12.16 -4.73
N ASP A 129 10.04 -12.63 -5.31
CA ASP A 129 10.35 -14.06 -5.37
C ASP A 129 10.60 -14.65 -3.97
N ALA A 130 11.27 -13.88 -3.09
CA ALA A 130 11.55 -14.30 -1.73
C ALA A 130 10.26 -14.40 -0.89
N LEU A 131 9.36 -13.41 -0.99
CA LEU A 131 8.04 -13.44 -0.36
C LEU A 131 7.21 -14.65 -0.82
N ARG A 132 7.12 -14.84 -2.14
CA ARG A 132 6.41 -15.99 -2.70
C ARG A 132 6.91 -17.32 -2.13
N GLN A 133 8.24 -17.51 -2.11
CA GLN A 133 8.83 -18.73 -1.57
C GLN A 133 8.57 -18.87 -0.06
N ASN A 134 8.65 -17.79 0.69
CA ASN A 134 8.46 -17.83 2.14
C ASN A 134 7.03 -18.21 2.51
N VAL A 135 6.03 -17.58 1.87
CA VAL A 135 4.61 -17.91 2.09
C VAL A 135 4.31 -19.37 1.71
N GLN A 136 4.80 -19.85 0.56
CA GLN A 136 4.58 -21.23 0.11
C GLN A 136 5.26 -22.29 1.01
N ASN A 137 6.32 -21.92 1.74
CA ASN A 137 7.02 -22.81 2.67
C ASN A 137 6.53 -22.67 4.12
N THR A 138 5.60 -21.75 4.39
CA THR A 138 5.06 -21.54 5.74
C THR A 138 4.31 -22.78 6.21
N GLN A 139 4.61 -23.20 7.45
CA GLN A 139 3.84 -24.26 8.11
C GLN A 139 2.60 -23.65 8.78
N TRP A 140 1.50 -23.65 8.05
CA TRP A 140 0.25 -23.08 8.55
C TRP A 140 -0.32 -23.88 9.71
N MET A 141 -0.69 -23.16 10.77
CA MET A 141 -1.35 -23.71 11.94
C MET A 141 -2.73 -23.06 12.12
N CYS A 142 -3.73 -23.84 12.56
CA CYS A 142 -5.08 -23.32 12.82
C CYS A 142 -5.86 -22.82 11.59
N GLY A 143 -5.59 -23.38 10.43
CA GLY A 143 -6.24 -23.08 9.15
C GLY A 143 -5.23 -22.83 8.05
N PHE A 144 -5.62 -23.09 6.81
CA PHE A 144 -4.80 -22.81 5.63
C PHE A 144 -5.42 -21.64 4.90
N PRO A 145 -4.64 -20.64 4.50
CA PRO A 145 -5.10 -19.67 3.50
C PRO A 145 -5.24 -20.37 2.16
N ASP A 146 -6.24 -19.94 1.35
CA ASP A 146 -6.56 -20.57 0.09
C ASP A 146 -5.55 -20.20 -1.00
N LYS A 147 -5.17 -18.90 -1.05
CA LYS A 147 -4.31 -18.37 -2.11
C LYS A 147 -3.32 -17.32 -1.62
N LEU A 148 -2.28 -17.16 -2.44
CA LEU A 148 -1.28 -16.09 -2.37
C LEU A 148 -1.38 -15.24 -3.64
N VAL A 149 -1.46 -13.92 -3.46
CA VAL A 149 -1.25 -12.96 -4.54
C VAL A 149 -0.12 -12.01 -4.16
N VAL A 150 0.81 -11.79 -5.08
CA VAL A 150 1.83 -10.74 -4.93
C VAL A 150 1.65 -9.73 -6.06
N LEU A 151 1.43 -8.48 -5.68
CA LEU A 151 1.30 -7.36 -6.59
C LEU A 151 2.53 -6.46 -6.50
N THR A 152 2.81 -5.73 -7.58
CA THR A 152 3.84 -4.69 -7.59
C THR A 152 3.27 -3.37 -8.12
N TYR A 153 3.71 -2.26 -7.52
CA TYR A 153 3.39 -0.91 -7.96
C TYR A 153 4.57 0.02 -7.71
N GLY A 154 5.33 0.34 -8.75
CA GLY A 154 6.59 1.08 -8.62
C GLY A 154 7.59 0.34 -7.74
N GLU A 155 7.97 0.95 -6.60
CA GLU A 155 8.88 0.37 -5.61
C GLU A 155 8.13 -0.36 -4.47
N TYR A 156 6.81 -0.53 -4.60
CA TYR A 156 6.00 -1.27 -3.63
C TYR A 156 5.77 -2.71 -4.06
N VAL A 157 5.95 -3.62 -3.11
CA VAL A 157 5.53 -5.02 -3.21
C VAL A 157 4.41 -5.24 -2.21
N VAL A 158 3.30 -5.80 -2.67
CA VAL A 158 2.12 -6.09 -1.83
C VAL A 158 1.88 -7.59 -1.84
N ALA A 159 2.02 -8.22 -0.70
CA ALA A 159 1.74 -9.65 -0.55
C ALA A 159 0.42 -9.85 0.20
N LEU A 160 -0.43 -10.67 -0.37
CA LEU A 160 -1.76 -11.00 0.12
C LEU A 160 -1.90 -12.50 0.25
N PHE A 161 -2.34 -13.00 1.38
CA PHE A 161 -2.74 -14.39 1.52
C PHE A 161 -3.96 -14.52 2.41
N GLY A 162 -4.81 -15.48 2.11
CA GLY A 162 -6.06 -15.67 2.83
C GLY A 162 -7.12 -16.42 2.02
N ALA A 163 -8.39 -16.21 2.39
CA ALA A 163 -9.54 -16.71 1.69
C ALA A 163 -9.66 -16.07 0.29
N ASP A 164 -10.05 -16.85 -0.70
CA ASP A 164 -10.11 -16.42 -2.10
C ASP A 164 -10.90 -15.12 -2.28
N ASP A 165 -12.08 -15.02 -1.67
CA ASP A 165 -12.98 -13.87 -1.78
C ASP A 165 -12.36 -12.58 -1.22
N LEU A 166 -11.76 -12.65 -0.02
CA LEU A 166 -11.14 -11.47 0.62
C LEU A 166 -9.90 -10.99 -0.14
N VAL A 167 -9.09 -11.93 -0.65
CA VAL A 167 -7.90 -11.61 -1.44
C VAL A 167 -8.31 -11.00 -2.78
N ASP A 168 -9.31 -11.57 -3.46
CA ASP A 168 -9.79 -11.07 -4.74
C ASP A 168 -10.41 -9.67 -4.62
N ASP A 169 -11.17 -9.40 -3.56
CA ASP A 169 -11.75 -8.07 -3.29
C ASP A 169 -10.66 -7.03 -3.07
N PHE A 170 -9.59 -7.38 -2.37
CA PHE A 170 -8.45 -6.47 -2.21
C PHE A 170 -7.75 -6.19 -3.54
N VAL A 171 -7.47 -7.23 -4.33
CA VAL A 171 -6.83 -7.08 -5.65
C VAL A 171 -7.66 -6.19 -6.57
N ASN A 172 -8.98 -6.40 -6.60
CA ASN A 172 -9.90 -5.60 -7.40
C ASN A 172 -9.89 -4.13 -6.94
N THR A 173 -9.96 -3.89 -5.63
CA THR A 173 -9.95 -2.54 -5.05
C THR A 173 -8.62 -1.84 -5.31
N MET A 174 -7.49 -2.54 -5.14
CA MET A 174 -6.16 -1.97 -5.39
C MET A 174 -5.97 -1.60 -6.86
N THR A 175 -6.38 -2.47 -7.79
CA THR A 175 -6.26 -2.21 -9.23
C THR A 175 -7.19 -1.10 -9.72
N ALA A 176 -8.33 -0.90 -9.05
CA ALA A 176 -9.21 0.24 -9.28
C ALA A 176 -8.65 1.55 -8.69
N THR A 177 -7.93 1.47 -7.55
CA THR A 177 -7.34 2.63 -6.86
C THR A 177 -6.09 3.14 -7.58
N TYR A 178 -5.22 2.24 -8.04
CA TYR A 178 -3.93 2.57 -8.64
C TYR A 178 -3.80 2.02 -10.06
N THR A 179 -3.60 2.91 -11.01
CA THR A 179 -3.31 2.52 -12.41
C THR A 179 -1.87 2.04 -12.53
N GLY A 180 -1.66 0.88 -13.14
CA GLY A 180 -0.31 0.33 -13.38
C GLY A 180 0.14 -0.70 -12.34
N VAL A 181 -0.73 -1.13 -11.44
CA VAL A 181 -0.51 -2.31 -10.60
C VAL A 181 -0.30 -3.53 -11.50
N GLN A 182 0.70 -4.33 -11.16
CA GLN A 182 1.01 -5.58 -11.87
C GLN A 182 0.89 -6.77 -10.92
N THR A 183 0.32 -7.86 -11.40
CA THR A 183 0.31 -9.13 -10.67
C THR A 183 1.58 -9.90 -10.97
N ALA A 184 2.42 -10.09 -9.95
CA ALA A 184 3.65 -10.86 -10.05
C ALA A 184 3.39 -12.38 -9.87
N CYS A 185 2.49 -12.75 -8.95
CA CYS A 185 1.94 -14.09 -8.87
C CYS A 185 0.51 -14.07 -8.32
N ASP A 186 -0.27 -15.08 -8.69
CA ASP A 186 -1.60 -15.40 -8.18
C ASP A 186 -1.72 -16.92 -8.24
N GLU A 187 -1.64 -17.57 -7.09
CA GLU A 187 -1.54 -19.02 -7.03
C GLU A 187 -2.13 -19.57 -5.72
N PRO A 188 -2.63 -20.83 -5.71
CA PRO A 188 -3.05 -21.47 -4.47
C PRO A 188 -1.87 -21.73 -3.55
N ILE A 189 -2.11 -21.71 -2.24
CA ILE A 189 -1.15 -22.17 -1.23
C ILE A 189 -1.24 -23.69 -1.13
N GLN A 190 -0.08 -24.37 -1.08
CA GLN A 190 0.01 -25.84 -1.13
C GLN A 190 0.48 -26.44 0.21
#